data_35a2dbaceceae3fc281fa2238a81d5bf
#
_entry.id   35a2dbaceceae3fc281fa2238a81d5bf
#
_cell.length_a   1.000
_cell.length_b   1.000
_cell.length_c   1.000
_cell.angle_alpha   90.00
_cell.angle_beta   90.00
_cell.angle_gamma   90.00
#
_symmetry.space_group_name_H-M   'P 1'
#
loop_
_entity.id
_entity.type
_entity.pdbx_description
1 polymer ?
#
loop_
_entity_poly.entity_id
_entity_poly.type
_entity_poly.pdbx_seq_one_letter_code
_entity_poly.pdbx_strand_id
1 'polypeptide(L)'
;MKKSIIALATAFTVLFSTNTIHAKTNNPELTAIEIADSQLQSVYDAYFTVKDALIKSDSKLTSAKAKDLLTAITAVKMDKLKSNEHTVWMKVVKKLTADAKSISATTDLKKQRETFKTLSKSTYDLIKVSSPTEPIYKQYCPMADADWLSKEKAVKNPYYGSSMLTCGNVVETIK
;
A
#
# COMPACT_ATOMS: atom_id res chain seq x y z
N MET A 1 39.80 -57.20 -56.35
CA MET A 1 40.06 -56.61 -55.00
C MET A 1 40.70 -55.24 -55.20
N LYS A 2 39.95 -54.23 -55.27
CA LYS A 2 40.40 -52.79 -55.15
C LYS A 2 39.34 -52.03 -54.45
N LYS A 3 39.68 -51.56 -53.24
CA LYS A 3 38.81 -50.72 -52.38
C LYS A 3 38.99 -49.30 -52.83
N SER A 4 37.92 -48.67 -53.27
CA SER A 4 37.87 -47.21 -53.49
C SER A 4 37.35 -46.54 -52.24
N ILE A 5 38.11 -45.60 -51.68
CA ILE A 5 37.78 -44.79 -50.57
C ILE A 5 37.25 -43.47 -51.14
N ILE A 6 35.99 -43.20 -50.92
CA ILE A 6 35.36 -41.89 -51.23
C ILE A 6 35.44 -41.05 -49.98
N ALA A 7 36.20 -39.94 -50.02
CA ALA A 7 36.25 -38.95 -48.97
C ALA A 7 35.06 -38.01 -49.13
N LEU A 8 34.21 -37.95 -48.13
CA LEU A 8 33.09 -37.00 -48.04
C LEU A 8 33.53 -35.76 -47.21
N ALA A 9 33.70 -34.66 -47.90
CA ALA A 9 33.98 -33.35 -47.24
C ALA A 9 32.68 -32.74 -46.73
N THR A 10 32.47 -32.75 -45.43
CA THR A 10 31.38 -32.03 -44.80
C THR A 10 31.79 -30.60 -44.50
N ALA A 11 31.21 -29.65 -45.24
CA ALA A 11 31.34 -28.21 -44.93
C ALA A 11 30.53 -27.89 -43.66
N PHE A 12 31.22 -27.45 -42.61
CA PHE A 12 30.63 -27.01 -41.34
C PHE A 12 30.35 -25.52 -41.45
N THR A 13 29.09 -25.16 -41.72
CA THR A 13 28.61 -23.76 -41.69
C THR A 13 28.37 -23.34 -40.24
N VAL A 14 29.26 -22.53 -39.71
CA VAL A 14 29.10 -21.90 -38.40
C VAL A 14 28.12 -20.74 -38.51
N LEU A 15 26.91 -20.92 -38.03
CA LEU A 15 25.92 -19.85 -37.85
C LEU A 15 26.32 -19.01 -36.60
N PHE A 16 26.86 -17.83 -36.85
CA PHE A 16 27.03 -16.81 -35.80
C PHE A 16 25.66 -16.25 -35.42
N SER A 17 25.07 -16.75 -34.33
CA SER A 17 23.94 -16.12 -33.71
C SER A 17 24.39 -14.86 -32.95
N THR A 18 24.14 -13.69 -33.49
CA THR A 18 24.34 -12.41 -32.80
C THR A 18 23.27 -12.27 -31.76
N ASN A 19 23.59 -12.63 -30.51
CA ASN A 19 22.77 -12.24 -29.34
C ASN A 19 22.88 -10.73 -29.16
N THR A 20 21.88 -9.98 -29.61
CA THR A 20 21.69 -8.57 -29.20
C THR A 20 21.28 -8.54 -27.74
N ILE A 21 22.26 -8.31 -26.88
CA ILE A 21 21.99 -8.01 -25.47
C ILE A 21 21.30 -6.64 -25.45
N HIS A 22 19.98 -6.63 -25.24
CA HIS A 22 19.26 -5.41 -24.88
C HIS A 22 19.73 -4.99 -23.49
N ALA A 23 20.65 -4.05 -23.43
CA ALA A 23 21.01 -3.36 -22.20
C ALA A 23 19.74 -2.65 -21.70
N LYS A 24 19.14 -3.20 -20.66
CA LYS A 24 18.05 -2.53 -19.91
C LYS A 24 18.68 -1.32 -19.26
N THR A 25 18.49 -0.14 -19.83
CA THR A 25 18.90 1.12 -19.22
C THR A 25 18.12 1.28 -17.94
N ASN A 26 18.75 0.89 -16.84
CA ASN A 26 18.22 1.19 -15.51
C ASN A 26 18.36 2.70 -15.31
N ASN A 27 17.31 3.46 -15.61
CA ASN A 27 17.24 4.87 -15.26
C ASN A 27 17.08 4.95 -13.72
N PRO A 28 18.08 5.41 -12.97
CA PRO A 28 18.05 5.44 -11.51
C PRO A 28 16.94 6.35 -10.96
N GLU A 29 16.48 7.32 -11.76
CA GLU A 29 15.40 8.24 -11.38
C GLU A 29 14.03 7.55 -11.40
N LEU A 30 13.74 6.69 -12.39
CA LEU A 30 12.52 5.89 -12.46
C LEU A 30 12.41 4.89 -11.30
N THR A 31 13.53 4.21 -10.97
CA THR A 31 13.53 3.27 -9.86
C THR A 31 13.34 3.94 -8.50
N ALA A 32 13.84 5.17 -8.31
CA ALA A 32 13.66 5.93 -7.07
C ALA A 32 12.18 6.36 -6.87
N ILE A 33 11.50 6.76 -7.95
CA ILE A 33 10.08 7.13 -7.93
C ILE A 33 9.20 5.90 -7.62
N GLU A 34 9.45 4.77 -8.28
CA GLU A 34 8.73 3.52 -8.03
C GLU A 34 8.90 3.03 -6.58
N ILE A 35 10.11 3.15 -6.01
CA ILE A 35 10.39 2.76 -4.63
C ILE A 35 9.65 3.67 -3.64
N ALA A 36 9.60 4.98 -3.88
CA ALA A 36 8.89 5.93 -3.03
C ALA A 36 7.39 5.65 -3.01
N ASP A 37 6.77 5.49 -4.18
CA ASP A 37 5.35 5.16 -4.29
C ASP A 37 5.03 3.81 -3.64
N SER A 38 5.90 2.81 -3.80
CA SER A 38 5.70 1.48 -3.20
C SER A 38 5.74 1.49 -1.67
N GLN A 39 6.54 2.37 -1.04
CA GLN A 39 6.65 2.44 0.42
C GLN A 39 5.41 3.05 1.08
N LEU A 40 4.93 4.19 0.58
CA LEU A 40 3.68 4.80 1.06
C LEU A 40 2.47 3.95 0.67
N GLN A 41 2.49 3.32 -0.49
CA GLN A 41 1.44 2.40 -0.90
C GLN A 41 1.29 1.23 0.10
N SER A 42 2.39 0.67 0.60
CA SER A 42 2.36 -0.37 1.62
C SER A 42 1.71 0.11 2.93
N VAL A 43 1.95 1.36 3.33
CA VAL A 43 1.29 1.97 4.51
C VAL A 43 -0.20 2.12 4.26
N TYR A 44 -0.61 2.57 3.07
CA TYR A 44 -2.03 2.72 2.71
C TYR A 44 -2.74 1.39 2.65
N ASP A 45 -2.13 0.39 2.02
CA ASP A 45 -2.71 -0.95 1.93
C ASP A 45 -2.89 -1.58 3.31
N ALA A 46 -1.91 -1.43 4.20
CA ALA A 46 -2.01 -1.88 5.58
C ALA A 46 -3.12 -1.14 6.35
N TYR A 47 -3.28 0.18 6.17
CA TYR A 47 -4.39 0.94 6.73
C TYR A 47 -5.76 0.37 6.27
N PHE A 48 -5.91 0.08 4.98
CA PHE A 48 -7.16 -0.50 4.46
C PHE A 48 -7.45 -1.87 5.07
N THR A 49 -6.43 -2.70 5.33
CA THR A 49 -6.65 -3.99 6.00
C THR A 49 -7.10 -3.84 7.45
N VAL A 50 -6.61 -2.81 8.18
CA VAL A 50 -7.12 -2.46 9.53
C VAL A 50 -8.58 -2.04 9.46
N LYS A 51 -8.94 -1.14 8.52
CA LYS A 51 -10.31 -0.73 8.27
C LYS A 51 -11.24 -1.93 8.02
N ASP A 52 -10.82 -2.85 7.17
CA ASP A 52 -11.62 -4.03 6.81
C ASP A 52 -11.83 -5.00 7.99
N ALA A 53 -10.83 -5.13 8.86
CA ALA A 53 -10.95 -5.90 10.10
C ALA A 53 -11.96 -5.26 11.08
N LEU A 54 -11.96 -3.92 11.19
CA LEU A 54 -12.93 -3.18 12.00
C LEU A 54 -14.36 -3.31 11.46
N ILE A 55 -14.55 -3.30 10.13
CA ILE A 55 -15.84 -3.54 9.49
C ILE A 55 -16.38 -4.94 9.87
N LYS A 56 -15.51 -5.95 9.91
CA LYS A 56 -15.84 -7.31 10.34
C LYS A 56 -16.08 -7.43 11.85
N SER A 57 -15.79 -6.38 12.62
CA SER A 57 -15.85 -6.39 14.09
C SER A 57 -14.92 -7.46 14.72
N ASP A 58 -13.85 -7.84 14.03
CA ASP A 58 -12.86 -8.80 14.49
C ASP A 58 -11.68 -8.07 15.17
N SER A 59 -11.74 -7.96 16.49
CA SER A 59 -10.73 -7.24 17.28
C SER A 59 -9.35 -7.91 17.27
N LYS A 60 -9.29 -9.24 17.17
CA LYS A 60 -8.01 -9.96 17.08
C LYS A 60 -7.35 -9.74 15.73
N LEU A 61 -8.13 -9.85 14.64
CA LEU A 61 -7.66 -9.54 13.30
C LEU A 61 -7.24 -8.07 13.20
N THR A 62 -8.01 -7.14 13.77
CA THR A 62 -7.68 -5.70 13.81
C THR A 62 -6.33 -5.46 14.48
N SER A 63 -6.08 -6.11 15.64
CA SER A 63 -4.78 -6.03 16.32
C SER A 63 -3.63 -6.58 15.46
N ALA A 64 -3.84 -7.71 14.77
CA ALA A 64 -2.84 -8.28 13.87
C ALA A 64 -2.55 -7.33 12.68
N LYS A 65 -3.59 -6.78 12.04
CA LYS A 65 -3.43 -5.85 10.91
C LYS A 65 -2.80 -4.52 11.32
N ALA A 66 -3.03 -4.07 12.55
CA ALA A 66 -2.34 -2.89 13.07
C ALA A 66 -0.83 -3.15 13.30
N LYS A 67 -0.39 -4.38 13.60
CA LYS A 67 1.03 -4.75 13.62
C LYS A 67 1.64 -4.71 12.21
N ASP A 68 0.92 -5.21 11.21
CA ASP A 68 1.34 -5.13 9.81
C ASP A 68 1.52 -3.66 9.39
N LEU A 69 0.56 -2.78 9.78
CA LEU A 69 0.66 -1.34 9.53
C LEU A 69 1.87 -0.72 10.23
N LEU A 70 2.14 -1.08 11.49
CA LEU A 70 3.31 -0.60 12.21
C LEU A 70 4.62 -1.00 11.51
N THR A 71 4.69 -2.22 10.99
CA THR A 71 5.83 -2.69 10.18
C THR A 71 5.98 -1.86 8.90
N ALA A 72 4.89 -1.60 8.17
CA ALA A 72 4.91 -0.78 6.97
C ALA A 72 5.39 0.65 7.26
N ILE A 73 4.90 1.28 8.35
CA ILE A 73 5.32 2.62 8.76
C ILE A 73 6.83 2.66 9.07
N THR A 74 7.35 1.67 9.78
CA THR A 74 8.78 1.62 10.16
C THR A 74 9.71 1.32 8.99
N ALA A 75 9.19 0.72 7.92
CA ALA A 75 9.94 0.40 6.70
C ALA A 75 10.12 1.61 5.76
N VAL A 76 9.37 2.70 5.96
CA VAL A 76 9.44 3.89 5.09
C VAL A 76 10.80 4.55 5.19
N LYS A 77 11.49 4.67 4.06
CA LYS A 77 12.75 5.42 3.91
C LYS A 77 12.43 6.87 3.58
N MET A 78 12.48 7.73 4.59
CA MET A 78 12.06 9.14 4.49
C MET A 78 12.86 9.93 3.44
N ASP A 79 14.13 9.59 3.24
CA ASP A 79 15.03 10.18 2.24
C ASP A 79 14.63 9.88 0.78
N LYS A 80 13.72 8.93 0.58
CA LYS A 80 13.20 8.53 -0.73
C LYS A 80 11.82 9.09 -1.03
N LEU A 81 11.19 9.78 -0.09
CA LEU A 81 9.88 10.40 -0.29
C LEU A 81 10.01 11.67 -1.13
N LYS A 82 8.98 11.98 -1.93
CA LYS A 82 8.85 13.27 -2.60
C LYS A 82 8.80 14.40 -1.56
N SER A 83 9.24 15.59 -1.91
CA SER A 83 9.36 16.73 -0.96
C SER A 83 8.04 17.05 -0.23
N ASN A 84 6.92 17.04 -0.94
CA ASN A 84 5.59 17.26 -0.35
C ASN A 84 5.16 16.11 0.58
N GLU A 85 5.42 14.86 0.20
CA GLU A 85 5.16 13.67 1.01
C GLU A 85 6.03 13.66 2.26
N HIS A 86 7.33 13.94 2.13
CA HIS A 86 8.25 14.04 3.26
C HIS A 86 7.77 15.09 4.27
N THR A 87 7.36 16.27 3.80
CA THR A 87 6.87 17.35 4.67
C THR A 87 5.65 16.91 5.48
N VAL A 88 4.69 16.21 4.87
CA VAL A 88 3.50 15.72 5.58
C VAL A 88 3.85 14.51 6.45
N TRP A 89 4.70 13.58 5.94
CA TRP A 89 5.17 12.42 6.69
C TRP A 89 5.75 12.82 8.04
N MET A 90 6.65 13.81 8.07
CA MET A 90 7.26 14.30 9.31
C MET A 90 6.25 14.85 10.32
N LYS A 91 5.11 15.37 9.85
CA LYS A 91 4.02 15.85 10.73
C LYS A 91 3.20 14.71 11.30
N VAL A 92 2.97 13.64 10.52
CA VAL A 92 2.00 12.60 10.87
C VAL A 92 2.63 11.30 11.38
N VAL A 93 3.89 10.97 11.05
CA VAL A 93 4.50 9.67 11.34
C VAL A 93 4.47 9.31 12.82
N LYS A 94 4.73 10.26 13.71
CA LYS A 94 4.69 10.03 15.15
C LYS A 94 3.30 9.61 15.61
N LYS A 95 2.26 10.26 15.09
CA LYS A 95 0.87 9.96 15.42
C LYS A 95 0.41 8.64 14.80
N LEU A 96 0.73 8.41 13.51
CA LEU A 96 0.46 7.14 12.83
C LEU A 96 1.05 5.94 13.59
N THR A 97 2.32 6.08 14.01
CA THR A 97 3.01 5.03 14.79
C THR A 97 2.33 4.79 16.14
N ALA A 98 2.00 5.86 16.87
CA ALA A 98 1.34 5.76 18.17
C ALA A 98 -0.04 5.12 18.05
N ASP A 99 -0.83 5.49 17.04
CA ASP A 99 -2.17 4.95 16.82
C ASP A 99 -2.12 3.49 16.38
N ALA A 100 -1.23 3.12 15.44
CA ALA A 100 -1.05 1.73 15.03
C ALA A 100 -0.60 0.86 16.21
N LYS A 101 0.33 1.34 17.04
CA LYS A 101 0.77 0.66 18.27
C LYS A 101 -0.38 0.49 19.27
N SER A 102 -1.19 1.53 19.49
CA SER A 102 -2.34 1.50 20.41
C SER A 102 -3.39 0.48 19.95
N ILE A 103 -3.73 0.46 18.65
CA ILE A 103 -4.68 -0.52 18.09
C ILE A 103 -4.12 -1.94 18.22
N SER A 104 -2.82 -2.14 17.95
CA SER A 104 -2.18 -3.46 17.99
C SER A 104 -2.07 -4.05 19.40
N ALA A 105 -2.06 -3.19 20.42
CA ALA A 105 -1.86 -3.57 21.83
C ALA A 105 -3.15 -4.01 22.55
N THR A 106 -4.31 -3.91 21.93
CA THR A 106 -5.59 -4.23 22.55
C THR A 106 -6.49 -5.08 21.67
N THR A 107 -7.36 -5.87 22.28
CA THR A 107 -8.50 -6.55 21.61
C THR A 107 -9.83 -5.95 21.99
N ASP A 108 -9.85 -4.80 22.67
CA ASP A 108 -11.05 -4.03 22.93
C ASP A 108 -11.44 -3.26 21.65
N LEU A 109 -12.48 -3.74 20.98
CA LEU A 109 -12.94 -3.21 19.71
C LEU A 109 -13.36 -1.73 19.80
N LYS A 110 -13.92 -1.30 20.95
CA LYS A 110 -14.30 0.09 21.16
C LYS A 110 -13.07 1.00 21.20
N LYS A 111 -12.02 0.60 21.93
CA LYS A 111 -10.75 1.34 21.96
C LYS A 111 -10.06 1.36 20.59
N GLN A 112 -10.09 0.23 19.85
CA GLN A 112 -9.54 0.17 18.50
C GLN A 112 -10.24 1.17 17.57
N ARG A 113 -11.57 1.21 17.57
CA ARG A 113 -12.39 2.12 16.77
C ARG A 113 -12.17 3.58 17.13
N GLU A 114 -12.03 3.91 18.42
CA GLU A 114 -11.75 5.27 18.84
C GLU A 114 -10.36 5.75 18.37
N THR A 115 -9.33 4.89 18.51
CA THR A 115 -7.99 5.20 18.01
C THR A 115 -7.96 5.28 16.48
N PHE A 116 -8.79 4.49 15.78
CA PHE A 116 -8.86 4.49 14.32
C PHE A 116 -9.33 5.84 13.74
N LYS A 117 -10.10 6.65 14.49
CA LYS A 117 -10.49 8.01 14.09
C LYS A 117 -9.27 8.88 13.81
N THR A 118 -8.31 8.88 14.74
CA THR A 118 -7.08 9.69 14.61
C THR A 118 -6.10 9.09 13.61
N LEU A 119 -6.03 7.78 13.51
CA LEU A 119 -5.27 7.08 12.47
C LEU A 119 -5.77 7.47 11.07
N SER A 120 -7.09 7.46 10.86
CA SER A 120 -7.72 7.84 9.58
C SER A 120 -7.41 9.28 9.20
N LYS A 121 -7.48 10.22 10.16
CA LYS A 121 -7.14 11.63 9.90
C LYS A 121 -5.69 11.79 9.45
N SER A 122 -4.74 11.17 10.15
CA SER A 122 -3.32 11.23 9.78
C SER A 122 -3.04 10.58 8.43
N THR A 123 -3.73 9.48 8.12
CA THR A 123 -3.62 8.81 6.81
C THR A 123 -4.22 9.67 5.70
N TYR A 124 -5.34 10.37 5.96
CA TYR A 124 -5.93 11.29 5.00
C TYR A 124 -4.98 12.43 4.62
N ASP A 125 -4.34 13.06 5.62
CA ASP A 125 -3.37 14.14 5.37
C ASP A 125 -2.24 13.69 4.45
N LEU A 126 -1.80 12.44 4.59
CA LEU A 126 -0.72 11.86 3.78
C LEU A 126 -1.20 11.51 2.36
N ILE A 127 -2.34 10.84 2.22
CA ILE A 127 -2.90 10.44 0.92
C ILE A 127 -3.19 11.67 0.04
N LYS A 128 -3.63 12.78 0.63
CA LYS A 128 -3.91 14.03 -0.10
C LYS A 128 -2.73 14.57 -0.90
N VAL A 129 -1.51 14.30 -0.46
CA VAL A 129 -0.28 14.79 -1.11
C VAL A 129 0.43 13.73 -1.95
N SER A 130 -0.02 12.47 -1.89
CA SER A 130 0.64 11.35 -2.56
C SER A 130 0.09 11.08 -3.97
N SER A 131 -1.01 11.72 -4.39
CA SER A 131 -1.66 11.51 -5.70
C SER A 131 -1.84 10.01 -5.99
N PRO A 132 -2.81 9.35 -5.34
CA PRO A 132 -3.00 7.90 -5.47
C PRO A 132 -3.34 7.54 -6.91
N THR A 133 -2.89 6.37 -7.39
CA THR A 133 -3.14 5.87 -8.74
C THR A 133 -4.60 5.49 -8.97
N GLU A 134 -5.27 5.05 -7.90
CA GLU A 134 -6.69 4.69 -7.90
C GLU A 134 -7.48 5.67 -7.01
N PRO A 135 -8.74 5.99 -7.35
CA PRO A 135 -9.55 6.88 -6.53
C PRO A 135 -9.72 6.36 -5.10
N ILE A 136 -9.47 7.23 -4.12
CA ILE A 136 -9.73 6.96 -2.70
C ILE A 136 -10.92 7.81 -2.26
N TYR A 137 -11.88 7.17 -1.60
CA TYR A 137 -13.10 7.81 -1.13
C TYR A 137 -12.97 8.13 0.36
N LYS A 138 -13.03 9.41 0.70
CA LYS A 138 -13.22 9.84 2.08
C LYS A 138 -14.70 9.72 2.42
N GLN A 139 -15.01 8.95 3.42
CA GLN A 139 -16.36 8.68 3.89
C GLN A 139 -16.51 9.22 5.32
N TYR A 140 -17.70 9.67 5.70
CA TYR A 140 -18.00 10.27 7.01
C TYR A 140 -19.28 9.66 7.59
N CYS A 141 -19.26 9.34 8.87
CA CYS A 141 -20.42 8.88 9.61
C CYS A 141 -20.79 9.94 10.69
N PRO A 142 -21.98 10.56 10.62
CA PRO A 142 -22.40 11.55 11.62
C PRO A 142 -22.59 10.94 13.01
N MET A 143 -22.96 9.66 13.10
CA MET A 143 -23.15 8.98 14.40
C MET A 143 -21.84 8.70 15.11
N ALA A 144 -20.75 8.49 14.36
CA ALA A 144 -19.40 8.31 14.92
C ALA A 144 -18.68 9.65 15.07
N ASP A 145 -19.16 10.68 14.40
CA ASP A 145 -18.48 11.96 14.18
C ASP A 145 -17.03 11.74 13.73
N ALA A 146 -16.88 10.95 12.67
CA ALA A 146 -15.57 10.55 12.20
C ALA A 146 -15.55 10.16 10.72
N ASP A 147 -14.38 10.42 10.10
CA ASP A 147 -14.07 10.08 8.73
C ASP A 147 -13.27 8.77 8.67
N TRP A 148 -13.33 8.11 7.52
CA TRP A 148 -12.38 7.07 7.11
C TRP A 148 -12.13 7.11 5.62
N LEU A 149 -11.10 6.40 5.17
CA LEU A 149 -10.76 6.25 3.76
C LEU A 149 -11.13 4.86 3.26
N SER A 150 -11.56 4.77 2.01
CA SER A 150 -11.94 3.51 1.36
C SER A 150 -11.52 3.51 -0.11
N LYS A 151 -11.08 2.35 -0.61
CA LYS A 151 -10.92 2.08 -2.05
C LYS A 151 -12.27 1.88 -2.74
N GLU A 152 -13.33 1.60 -1.98
CA GLU A 152 -14.67 1.35 -2.48
C GLU A 152 -15.55 2.59 -2.25
N LYS A 153 -16.33 2.97 -3.28
CA LYS A 153 -17.35 4.03 -3.16
C LYS A 153 -18.50 3.62 -2.25
N ALA A 154 -18.80 2.32 -2.22
CA ALA A 154 -19.82 1.78 -1.32
C ALA A 154 -19.43 1.99 0.14
N VAL A 155 -20.37 2.54 0.93
CA VAL A 155 -20.14 2.82 2.35
C VAL A 155 -20.13 1.52 3.15
N LYS A 156 -19.03 1.27 3.85
CA LYS A 156 -18.88 0.20 4.83
C LYS A 156 -18.23 0.77 6.09
N ASN A 157 -19.02 0.98 7.12
CA ASN A 157 -18.64 1.74 8.31
C ASN A 157 -17.76 0.93 9.28
N PRO A 158 -16.49 1.31 9.50
CA PRO A 158 -15.58 0.61 10.42
C PRO A 158 -15.90 0.88 11.89
N TYR A 159 -16.59 1.99 12.21
CA TYR A 159 -16.89 2.38 13.59
C TYR A 159 -18.03 1.58 14.21
N TYR A 160 -18.93 1.04 13.39
CA TYR A 160 -20.10 0.25 13.85
C TYR A 160 -20.11 -1.17 13.29
N GLY A 161 -19.43 -1.46 12.18
CA GLY A 161 -19.45 -2.76 11.53
C GLY A 161 -20.88 -3.15 11.13
N SER A 162 -21.26 -4.40 11.35
CA SER A 162 -22.59 -4.93 10.97
C SER A 162 -23.77 -4.20 11.62
N SER A 163 -23.57 -3.54 12.77
CA SER A 163 -24.66 -2.85 13.48
C SER A 163 -25.19 -1.63 12.71
N MET A 164 -24.32 -0.93 11.96
CA MET A 164 -24.68 0.24 11.14
C MET A 164 -23.77 0.29 9.91
N LEU A 165 -23.70 -0.79 9.14
CA LEU A 165 -22.72 -0.98 8.07
C LEU A 165 -22.75 0.11 7.02
N THR A 166 -23.92 0.59 6.64
CA THR A 166 -24.11 1.59 5.58
C THR A 166 -24.29 3.02 6.11
N CYS A 167 -24.09 3.23 7.42
CA CYS A 167 -24.17 4.57 7.99
C CYS A 167 -22.97 5.41 7.56
N GLY A 168 -23.24 6.45 6.80
CA GLY A 168 -22.27 7.41 6.29
C GLY A 168 -22.48 7.78 4.83
N ASN A 169 -21.68 8.72 4.36
CA ASN A 169 -21.69 9.22 2.99
C ASN A 169 -20.26 9.41 2.49
N VAL A 170 -20.07 9.35 1.16
CA VAL A 170 -18.84 9.83 0.54
C VAL A 170 -18.85 11.37 0.57
N VAL A 171 -17.84 11.96 1.20
CA VAL A 171 -17.70 13.41 1.33
C VAL A 171 -16.61 13.99 0.44
N GLU A 172 -15.68 13.15 -0.03
CA GLU A 172 -14.62 13.56 -0.95
C GLU A 172 -14.14 12.37 -1.78
N THR A 173 -13.70 12.62 -3.01
CA THR A 173 -12.96 11.66 -3.86
C THR A 173 -11.59 12.23 -4.14
N ILE A 174 -10.54 11.54 -3.67
CA ILE A 174 -9.14 11.89 -3.86
C ILE A 174 -8.66 11.15 -5.12
N LYS A 175 -8.04 11.90 -6.05
CA LYS A 175 -7.50 11.38 -7.32
C LYS A 175 -6.04 11.78 -7.47
#